data_f045eedebe7c6e18e0aefba50b22f4e6
#
_entry.id   f045eedebe7c6e18e0aefba50b22f4e6
#
_cell.length_a   1.000
_cell.length_b   1.000
_cell.length_c   1.000
_cell.angle_alpha   90.00
_cell.angle_beta   90.00
_cell.angle_gamma   90.00
#
_symmetry.space_group_name_H-M   'P 1'
#
loop_
_entity.id
_entity.type
_entity.pdbx_description
1 polymer ?
#
loop_
_entity_poly.entity_id
_entity_poly.type
_entity_poly.pdbx_seq_one_letter_code
_entity_poly.pdbx_strand_id
1 'polypeptide(L)'
;LKDPTPMDEKLVLAHTRGEVTTLNMAIRKGLQEQGVLDKEEVTFRSIVKGQWEDLTLSRRDRVMFTATNNDLGVINGTEGTVESIRKDKAGGYDLVVRIEASNPKENGRLVRFNTSEHNALAHRYAMTVHKSQGQGKAEIYHLATNMGMLDQQSALVAFTRLTKGSYRMYTTDDVMERMAERLG
;
A
#
# COMPACT_ATOMS: atom_id res chain seq x y z
N LEU A 1 -2.56 13.54 -9.90
CA LEU A 1 -3.55 13.57 -8.82
C LEU A 1 -3.41 14.88 -8.05
N LYS A 2 -4.21 15.90 -8.40
CA LYS A 2 -4.25 17.20 -7.69
C LYS A 2 -5.19 17.17 -6.46
N ASP A 3 -5.42 16.01 -5.89
CA ASP A 3 -6.27 15.84 -4.73
C ASP A 3 -5.46 16.16 -3.47
N PRO A 4 -5.82 17.19 -2.68
CA PRO A 4 -5.06 17.63 -1.51
C PRO A 4 -5.15 16.67 -0.32
N THR A 5 -6.00 15.65 -0.38
CA THR A 5 -6.14 14.67 0.70
C THR A 5 -4.80 13.96 0.93
N PRO A 6 -4.29 13.85 2.16
CA PRO A 6 -3.07 13.13 2.47
C PRO A 6 -3.15 11.66 2.06
N MET A 7 -2.02 11.03 1.74
CA MET A 7 -1.97 9.63 1.27
C MET A 7 -2.42 8.63 2.34
N ASP A 8 -2.27 8.93 3.62
CA ASP A 8 -2.75 8.12 4.74
C ASP A 8 -4.28 8.15 4.90
N GLU A 9 -4.95 9.13 4.33
CA GLU A 9 -6.41 9.25 4.24
C GLU A 9 -7.00 8.64 2.95
N LYS A 10 -6.15 8.12 2.06
CA LYS A 10 -6.52 7.49 0.79
C LYS A 10 -6.39 5.97 0.87
N LEU A 11 -7.30 5.28 0.20
CA LEU A 11 -7.24 3.84 -0.01
C LEU A 11 -7.40 3.54 -1.50
N VAL A 12 -6.36 2.96 -2.10
CA VAL A 12 -6.37 2.54 -3.49
C VAL A 12 -6.58 1.04 -3.54
N LEU A 13 -7.65 0.62 -4.22
CA LEU A 13 -8.11 -0.76 -4.27
C LEU A 13 -8.00 -1.32 -5.69
N ALA A 14 -7.64 -2.59 -5.78
CA ALA A 14 -7.68 -3.37 -7.01
C ALA A 14 -8.12 -4.81 -6.70
N HIS A 15 -8.39 -5.60 -7.72
CA HIS A 15 -8.84 -6.98 -7.54
C HIS A 15 -7.68 -7.97 -7.49
N THR A 16 -6.66 -7.76 -8.31
CA THR A 16 -5.53 -8.68 -8.43
C THR A 16 -4.24 -8.13 -7.82
N ARG A 17 -3.32 -9.04 -7.48
CA ARG A 17 -1.98 -8.67 -7.00
C ARG A 17 -1.15 -7.96 -8.07
N GLY A 18 -1.29 -8.38 -9.34
CA GLY A 18 -0.61 -7.73 -10.47
C GLY A 18 -1.02 -6.26 -10.59
N GLU A 19 -2.32 -5.97 -10.52
CA GLU A 19 -2.84 -4.60 -10.50
C GLU A 19 -2.31 -3.81 -9.30
N VAL A 20 -2.29 -4.41 -8.11
CA VAL A 20 -1.74 -3.78 -6.90
C VAL A 20 -0.26 -3.42 -7.09
N THR A 21 0.55 -4.32 -7.65
CA THR A 21 1.96 -4.06 -7.93
C THR A 21 2.12 -2.91 -8.93
N THR A 22 1.37 -2.93 -10.03
CA THR A 22 1.38 -1.87 -11.04
C THR A 22 0.96 -0.51 -10.45
N LEU A 23 -0.10 -0.49 -9.64
CA LEU A 23 -0.57 0.72 -8.97
C LEU A 23 0.45 1.26 -7.97
N ASN A 24 1.06 0.39 -7.16
CA ASN A 24 2.12 0.80 -6.22
C ASN A 24 3.28 1.49 -6.95
N MET A 25 3.74 0.91 -8.07
CA MET A 25 4.82 1.49 -8.90
C MET A 25 4.40 2.82 -9.52
N ALA A 26 3.19 2.91 -10.09
CA ALA A 26 2.69 4.13 -10.72
C ALA A 26 2.50 5.26 -9.71
N ILE A 27 1.93 4.98 -8.55
CA ILE A 27 1.74 5.96 -7.47
C ILE A 27 3.10 6.43 -6.96
N ARG A 28 4.02 5.51 -6.70
CA ARG A 28 5.36 5.81 -6.23
C ARG A 28 6.10 6.74 -7.19
N LYS A 29 6.08 6.42 -8.51
CA LYS A 29 6.65 7.26 -9.55
C LYS A 29 6.06 8.67 -9.53
N GLY A 30 4.73 8.79 -9.47
CA GLY A 30 4.06 10.08 -9.39
C GLY A 30 4.46 10.89 -8.15
N LEU A 31 4.65 10.25 -6.98
CA LEU A 31 5.10 10.90 -5.76
C LEU A 31 6.57 11.37 -5.85
N GLN A 32 7.44 10.62 -6.54
CA GLN A 32 8.81 11.04 -6.83
C GLN A 32 8.87 12.25 -7.77
N GLU A 33 8.07 12.24 -8.84
CA GLU A 33 7.95 13.37 -9.77
C GLU A 33 7.46 14.65 -9.09
N GLN A 34 6.60 14.51 -8.07
CA GLN A 34 6.10 15.61 -7.25
C GLN A 34 7.07 16.04 -6.13
N GLY A 35 8.19 15.34 -5.95
CA GLY A 35 9.14 15.61 -4.87
C GLY A 35 8.65 15.23 -3.46
N VAL A 36 7.58 14.43 -3.36
CA VAL A 36 7.09 13.89 -2.09
C VAL A 36 8.01 12.80 -1.56
N LEU A 37 8.49 11.92 -2.44
CA LEU A 37 9.51 10.93 -2.13
C LEU A 37 10.90 11.47 -2.51
N ASP A 38 11.90 11.07 -1.75
CA ASP A 38 13.28 11.37 -2.10
C ASP A 38 13.68 10.65 -3.40
N LYS A 39 14.59 11.24 -4.18
CA LYS A 39 15.04 10.65 -5.45
C LYS A 39 16.07 9.52 -5.24
N GLU A 40 16.71 9.53 -4.08
CA GLU A 40 17.67 8.49 -3.71
C GLU A 40 16.93 7.20 -3.36
N GLU A 41 17.31 6.11 -4.01
CA GLU A 41 16.67 4.81 -3.91
C GLU A 41 17.64 3.73 -3.51
N VAL A 42 17.15 2.75 -2.79
CA VAL A 42 17.85 1.49 -2.52
C VAL A 42 16.98 0.31 -2.93
N THR A 43 17.62 -0.73 -3.45
CA THR A 43 16.94 -1.99 -3.80
C THR A 43 17.55 -3.12 -3.01
N PHE A 44 16.70 -3.96 -2.42
CA PHE A 44 17.10 -5.18 -1.72
C PHE A 44 16.05 -6.28 -1.93
N ARG A 45 16.47 -7.53 -1.65
CA ARG A 45 15.55 -8.68 -1.72
C ARG A 45 14.64 -8.70 -0.52
N SER A 46 13.36 -8.69 -0.76
CA SER A 46 12.29 -8.76 0.24
C SER A 46 11.53 -10.08 0.15
N ILE A 47 11.00 -10.55 1.28
CA ILE A 47 10.14 -11.74 1.34
C ILE A 47 8.68 -11.29 1.45
N VAL A 48 7.89 -11.58 0.41
CA VAL A 48 6.46 -11.33 0.39
C VAL A 48 5.73 -12.65 0.22
N LYS A 49 5.00 -13.08 1.23
CA LYS A 49 4.27 -14.37 1.25
C LYS A 49 5.13 -15.60 0.89
N GLY A 50 6.36 -15.61 1.37
CA GLY A 50 7.31 -16.69 1.14
C GLY A 50 8.02 -16.64 -0.21
N GLN A 51 7.78 -15.62 -1.02
CA GLN A 51 8.48 -15.41 -2.30
C GLN A 51 9.45 -14.26 -2.21
N TRP A 52 10.59 -14.40 -2.88
CA TRP A 52 11.61 -13.36 -2.97
C TRP A 52 11.28 -12.39 -4.11
N GLU A 53 11.16 -11.12 -3.78
CA GLU A 53 10.91 -10.05 -4.72
C GLU A 53 11.94 -8.93 -4.51
N ASP A 54 12.28 -8.19 -5.56
CA ASP A 54 13.09 -6.98 -5.43
C ASP A 54 12.19 -5.84 -4.95
N LEU A 55 12.56 -5.23 -3.83
CA LEU A 55 11.88 -4.07 -3.26
C LEU A 55 12.79 -2.85 -3.34
N THR A 56 12.33 -1.82 -4.07
CA THR A 56 13.01 -0.53 -4.17
C THR A 56 12.32 0.46 -3.26
N LEU A 57 13.07 1.07 -2.33
CA LEU A 57 12.58 2.06 -1.38
C LEU A 57 13.34 3.36 -1.45
N SER A 58 12.63 4.45 -1.23
CA SER A 58 13.16 5.78 -0.90
C SER A 58 12.71 6.18 0.50
N ARG A 59 13.32 7.20 1.05
CA ARG A 59 12.78 7.87 2.23
C ARG A 59 11.40 8.43 1.92
N ARG A 60 10.48 8.34 2.87
CA ARG A 60 9.04 8.65 2.82
C ARG A 60 8.18 7.63 2.07
N ASP A 61 8.76 6.53 1.55
CA ASP A 61 7.92 5.44 1.03
C ASP A 61 6.99 4.88 2.10
N ARG A 62 5.77 4.55 1.71
CA ARG A 62 4.83 3.82 2.55
C ARG A 62 5.03 2.33 2.37
N VAL A 63 5.19 1.66 3.50
CA VAL A 63 5.48 0.22 3.54
C VAL A 63 4.54 -0.51 4.48
N MET A 64 4.47 -1.82 4.29
CA MET A 64 3.77 -2.75 5.16
C MET A 64 4.71 -3.90 5.49
N PHE A 65 4.77 -4.28 6.76
CA PHE A 65 5.44 -5.51 7.20
C PHE A 65 4.63 -6.72 6.73
N THR A 66 5.28 -7.67 6.05
CA THR A 66 4.64 -8.86 5.46
C THR A 66 4.82 -10.12 6.31
N ALA A 67 5.54 -10.02 7.42
CA ALA A 67 5.70 -11.06 8.43
C ALA A 67 5.68 -10.46 9.83
N THR A 68 5.26 -11.27 10.81
CA THR A 68 5.34 -10.92 12.22
C THR A 68 6.79 -11.05 12.71
N ASN A 69 7.23 -10.06 13.49
CA ASN A 69 8.50 -10.08 14.21
C ASN A 69 8.28 -9.49 15.60
N ASN A 70 8.32 -10.37 16.62
CA ASN A 70 8.03 -9.98 18.01
C ASN A 70 9.13 -9.08 18.60
N ASP A 71 10.38 -9.25 18.21
CA ASP A 71 11.50 -8.44 18.70
C ASP A 71 11.40 -6.99 18.21
N LEU A 72 10.86 -6.79 17.01
CA LEU A 72 10.55 -5.48 16.47
C LEU A 72 9.18 -4.94 16.93
N GLY A 73 8.36 -5.79 17.56
CA GLY A 73 6.99 -5.46 17.93
C GLY A 73 6.08 -5.18 16.73
N VAL A 74 6.28 -5.87 15.60
CA VAL A 74 5.45 -5.72 14.41
C VAL A 74 4.74 -7.03 14.06
N ILE A 75 3.55 -6.91 13.50
CA ILE A 75 2.78 -8.05 12.98
C ILE A 75 2.62 -7.92 11.46
N ASN A 76 2.31 -9.05 10.81
CA ASN A 76 1.94 -9.01 9.40
C ASN A 76 0.75 -8.05 9.17
N GLY A 77 0.94 -7.06 8.31
CA GLY A 77 -0.04 -5.99 8.05
C GLY A 77 0.26 -4.68 8.79
N THR A 78 1.25 -4.63 9.69
CA THR A 78 1.69 -3.35 10.28
C THR A 78 2.16 -2.41 9.19
N GLU A 79 1.61 -1.20 9.15
CA GLU A 79 1.91 -0.16 8.15
C GLU A 79 2.83 0.90 8.74
N GLY A 80 3.58 1.56 7.87
CA GLY A 80 4.42 2.67 8.28
C GLY A 80 5.07 3.41 7.11
N THR A 81 5.74 4.50 7.46
CA THR A 81 6.49 5.35 6.52
C THR A 81 7.98 5.23 6.79
N VAL A 82 8.77 5.10 5.75
CA VAL A 82 10.24 5.04 5.81
C VAL A 82 10.80 6.41 6.20
N GLU A 83 11.40 6.52 7.38
CA GLU A 83 12.00 7.76 7.88
C GLU A 83 13.47 7.91 7.45
N SER A 84 14.21 6.83 7.45
CA SER A 84 15.60 6.83 6.98
C SER A 84 16.03 5.49 6.45
N ILE A 85 16.97 5.54 5.52
CA ILE A 85 17.65 4.39 4.93
C ILE A 85 19.15 4.70 4.96
N ARG A 86 19.96 3.77 5.45
CA ARG A 86 21.43 3.90 5.45
C ARG A 86 22.03 2.55 5.04
N LYS A 87 22.96 2.59 4.10
CA LYS A 87 23.73 1.40 3.75
C LYS A 87 24.66 1.03 4.90
N ASP A 88 24.64 -0.21 5.32
CA ASP A 88 25.57 -0.71 6.33
C ASP A 88 26.89 -1.18 5.69
N LYS A 89 27.89 -1.50 6.53
CA LYS A 89 29.21 -1.97 6.09
C LYS A 89 29.19 -3.41 5.54
N ALA A 90 28.19 -4.19 5.90
CA ALA A 90 28.03 -5.58 5.49
C ALA A 90 27.23 -5.73 4.18
N GLY A 91 26.74 -4.62 3.61
CA GLY A 91 26.01 -4.59 2.33
C GLY A 91 24.50 -4.64 2.47
N GLY A 92 23.96 -4.68 3.71
CA GLY A 92 22.55 -4.50 4.01
C GLY A 92 22.17 -3.02 4.12
N TYR A 93 20.95 -2.77 4.59
CA TYR A 93 20.45 -1.42 4.84
C TYR A 93 19.82 -1.33 6.23
N ASP A 94 20.24 -0.33 7.01
CA ASP A 94 19.59 0.06 8.25
C ASP A 94 18.37 0.92 7.91
N LEU A 95 17.20 0.45 8.27
CA LEU A 95 15.92 1.11 8.05
C LEU A 95 15.36 1.64 9.36
N VAL A 96 14.75 2.81 9.29
CA VAL A 96 13.87 3.34 10.34
C VAL A 96 12.49 3.54 9.73
N VAL A 97 11.48 2.87 10.28
CA VAL A 97 10.09 2.97 9.84
C VAL A 97 9.27 3.56 10.98
N ARG A 98 8.54 4.63 10.71
CA ARG A 98 7.55 5.21 11.63
C ARG A 98 6.22 4.49 11.41
N ILE A 99 5.74 3.83 12.44
CA ILE A 99 4.50 3.04 12.40
C ILE A 99 3.28 3.97 12.28
N GLU A 100 2.35 3.57 11.43
CA GLU A 100 1.03 4.15 11.27
C GLU A 100 0.00 3.17 11.84
N ALA A 101 -0.63 3.55 12.93
CA ALA A 101 -1.59 2.69 13.62
C ALA A 101 -2.80 3.48 14.12
N SER A 102 -3.97 2.82 14.15
CA SER A 102 -5.17 3.40 14.75
C SER A 102 -5.06 3.53 16.28
N ASN A 103 -4.25 2.70 16.92
CA ASN A 103 -3.96 2.81 18.34
C ASN A 103 -2.97 3.97 18.58
N PRO A 104 -3.35 5.03 19.34
CA PRO A 104 -2.48 6.17 19.60
C PRO A 104 -1.14 5.83 20.28
N LYS A 105 -1.09 4.72 21.04
CA LYS A 105 0.15 4.27 21.72
C LYS A 105 1.18 3.69 20.76
N GLU A 106 0.73 3.15 19.64
CA GLU A 106 1.58 2.55 18.60
C GLU A 106 1.87 3.55 17.47
N ASN A 107 0.96 4.49 17.21
CA ASN A 107 1.09 5.45 16.15
C ASN A 107 2.30 6.38 16.38
N GLY A 108 3.14 6.52 15.37
CA GLY A 108 4.38 7.32 15.45
C GLY A 108 5.58 6.59 16.06
N ARG A 109 5.43 5.36 16.58
CA ARG A 109 6.53 4.54 17.09
C ARG A 109 7.55 4.28 16.00
N LEU A 110 8.84 4.43 16.31
CA LEU A 110 9.93 4.16 15.38
C LEU A 110 10.43 2.73 15.54
N VAL A 111 10.41 1.97 14.47
CA VAL A 111 10.99 0.63 14.37
C VAL A 111 12.30 0.71 13.61
N ARG A 112 13.37 0.18 14.19
CA ARG A 112 14.72 0.16 13.61
C ARG A 112 15.16 -1.27 13.40
N PHE A 113 15.64 -1.58 12.21
CA PHE A 113 16.14 -2.92 11.85
C PHE A 113 17.07 -2.86 10.65
N ASN A 114 17.86 -3.91 10.49
CA ASN A 114 18.66 -4.12 9.29
C ASN A 114 17.95 -5.08 8.33
N THR A 115 18.07 -4.85 7.03
CA THR A 115 17.44 -5.72 6.01
C THR A 115 18.00 -7.13 5.97
N SER A 116 19.19 -7.38 6.55
CA SER A 116 19.74 -8.72 6.75
C SER A 116 19.06 -9.51 7.86
N GLU A 117 18.44 -8.82 8.84
CA GLU A 117 17.75 -9.41 9.97
C GLU A 117 16.24 -9.51 9.73
N HIS A 118 15.68 -8.49 9.09
CA HIS A 118 14.27 -8.44 8.74
C HIS A 118 14.06 -7.75 7.38
N ASN A 119 13.63 -8.51 6.39
CA ASN A 119 13.41 -8.04 5.02
C ASN A 119 11.98 -8.27 4.49
N ALA A 120 11.05 -8.61 5.38
CA ALA A 120 9.68 -8.89 5.00
C ALA A 120 8.84 -7.60 4.92
N LEU A 121 8.99 -6.87 3.82
CA LEU A 121 8.33 -5.59 3.53
C LEU A 121 7.69 -5.59 2.14
N ALA A 122 6.66 -4.78 1.96
CA ALA A 122 6.07 -4.46 0.66
C ALA A 122 5.64 -3.00 0.61
N HIS A 123 5.49 -2.43 -0.58
CA HIS A 123 4.86 -1.12 -0.75
C HIS A 123 3.41 -1.13 -0.26
N ARG A 124 2.96 0.03 0.25
CA ARG A 124 1.63 0.17 0.84
C ARG A 124 0.88 1.41 0.32
N TYR A 125 0.83 1.60 -0.99
CA TYR A 125 0.00 2.63 -1.64
C TYR A 125 -1.33 2.07 -2.11
N ALA A 126 -1.33 0.84 -2.63
CA ALA A 126 -2.52 0.10 -3.06
C ALA A 126 -2.61 -1.26 -2.39
N MET A 127 -3.80 -1.82 -2.33
CA MET A 127 -4.08 -3.18 -1.81
C MET A 127 -5.24 -3.83 -2.54
N THR A 128 -5.40 -5.14 -2.34
CA THR A 128 -6.59 -5.82 -2.86
C THR A 128 -7.83 -5.48 -2.03
N VAL A 129 -9.01 -5.43 -2.69
CA VAL A 129 -10.31 -5.21 -2.02
C VAL A 129 -10.47 -6.16 -0.82
N HIS A 130 -10.14 -7.43 -1.00
CA HIS A 130 -10.23 -8.43 0.07
C HIS A 130 -9.38 -8.09 1.31
N LYS A 131 -8.17 -7.57 1.11
CA LYS A 131 -7.28 -7.17 2.22
C LYS A 131 -7.70 -5.88 2.92
N SER A 132 -8.59 -5.08 2.30
CA SER A 132 -9.05 -3.81 2.85
C SER A 132 -10.07 -3.96 3.97
N GLN A 133 -10.56 -5.18 4.26
CA GLN A 133 -11.52 -5.41 5.33
C GLN A 133 -10.99 -4.86 6.67
N GLY A 134 -11.85 -4.10 7.37
CA GLY A 134 -11.49 -3.46 8.63
C GLY A 134 -10.79 -2.10 8.50
N GLN A 135 -10.44 -1.65 7.30
CA GLN A 135 -9.80 -0.35 7.08
C GLN A 135 -10.80 0.65 6.52
N GLY A 136 -10.97 1.78 7.19
CA GLY A 136 -11.78 2.91 6.71
C GLY A 136 -10.89 4.10 6.36
N LYS A 137 -11.17 4.79 5.25
CA LYS A 137 -10.44 5.98 4.80
C LYS A 137 -11.41 7.04 4.26
N ALA A 138 -10.92 8.28 4.17
CA ALA A 138 -11.73 9.38 3.67
C ALA A 138 -11.98 9.29 2.17
N GLU A 139 -10.98 8.86 1.40
CA GLU A 139 -11.06 8.77 -0.05
C GLU A 139 -10.76 7.34 -0.52
N ILE A 140 -11.66 6.78 -1.34
CA ILE A 140 -11.52 5.44 -1.93
C ILE A 140 -11.35 5.57 -3.44
N TYR A 141 -10.28 4.98 -3.96
CA TYR A 141 -9.98 4.86 -5.39
C TYR A 141 -9.99 3.38 -5.74
N HIS A 142 -10.96 2.94 -6.51
CA HIS A 142 -11.14 1.52 -6.84
C HIS A 142 -10.90 1.28 -8.33
N LEU A 143 -9.89 0.49 -8.65
CA LEU A 143 -9.63 0.02 -10.01
C LEU A 143 -10.42 -1.28 -10.24
N ALA A 144 -11.35 -1.25 -11.19
CA ALA A 144 -12.25 -2.36 -11.54
C ALA A 144 -12.14 -2.65 -13.04
N THR A 145 -11.13 -3.42 -13.44
CA THR A 145 -10.84 -3.74 -14.85
C THR A 145 -11.43 -5.06 -15.33
N ASN A 146 -12.03 -5.85 -14.43
CA ASN A 146 -12.59 -7.15 -14.78
C ASN A 146 -13.95 -7.39 -14.09
N MET A 147 -15.02 -7.53 -14.90
CA MET A 147 -16.37 -7.80 -14.43
C MET A 147 -16.52 -9.10 -13.64
N GLY A 148 -15.72 -10.13 -13.97
CA GLY A 148 -15.76 -11.41 -13.25
C GLY A 148 -15.27 -11.30 -11.80
N MET A 149 -14.53 -10.26 -11.47
CA MET A 149 -14.03 -9.96 -10.13
C MET A 149 -14.82 -8.86 -9.42
N LEU A 150 -15.63 -8.12 -10.18
CA LEU A 150 -16.53 -7.10 -9.65
C LEU A 150 -17.87 -7.74 -9.30
N ASP A 151 -17.89 -8.59 -8.28
CA ASP A 151 -19.13 -9.11 -7.71
C ASP A 151 -19.73 -8.11 -6.70
N GLN A 152 -20.98 -8.36 -6.33
CA GLN A 152 -21.67 -7.50 -5.36
C GLN A 152 -20.94 -7.43 -4.02
N GLN A 153 -20.25 -8.50 -3.60
CA GLN A 153 -19.52 -8.54 -2.34
C GLN A 153 -18.29 -7.65 -2.39
N SER A 154 -17.49 -7.73 -3.47
CA SER A 154 -16.29 -6.90 -3.60
C SER A 154 -16.63 -5.41 -3.73
N ALA A 155 -17.68 -5.07 -4.47
CA ALA A 155 -18.19 -3.71 -4.58
C ALA A 155 -18.67 -3.18 -3.22
N LEU A 156 -19.45 -3.98 -2.48
CA LEU A 156 -19.94 -3.63 -1.15
C LEU A 156 -18.78 -3.46 -0.16
N VAL A 157 -17.80 -4.38 -0.16
CA VAL A 157 -16.60 -4.27 0.69
C VAL A 157 -15.85 -2.98 0.38
N ALA A 158 -15.60 -2.66 -0.89
CA ALA A 158 -14.92 -1.44 -1.28
C ALA A 158 -15.69 -0.19 -0.83
N PHE A 159 -17.00 -0.15 -1.05
CA PHE A 159 -17.85 0.97 -0.67
C PHE A 159 -17.92 1.17 0.85
N THR A 160 -18.01 0.09 1.63
CA THR A 160 -18.05 0.16 3.10
C THR A 160 -16.72 0.59 3.75
N ARG A 161 -15.66 0.79 2.97
CA ARG A 161 -14.39 1.38 3.46
C ARG A 161 -14.44 2.90 3.52
N LEU A 162 -15.40 3.52 2.88
CA LEU A 162 -15.57 4.97 2.92
C LEU A 162 -16.07 5.41 4.30
N THR A 163 -15.30 6.25 4.98
CA THR A 163 -15.70 6.84 6.27
C THR A 163 -16.34 8.21 6.10
N LYS A 164 -15.80 9.01 5.18
CA LYS A 164 -16.28 10.33 4.75
C LYS A 164 -15.60 10.67 3.42
N GLY A 165 -16.13 11.63 2.67
CA GLY A 165 -15.50 12.06 1.41
C GLY A 165 -16.03 11.31 0.20
N SER A 166 -15.17 10.81 -0.68
CA SER A 166 -15.61 10.27 -1.97
C SER A 166 -15.12 8.86 -2.28
N TYR A 167 -15.97 8.13 -2.99
CA TYR A 167 -15.62 6.87 -3.64
C TYR A 167 -15.55 7.10 -5.15
N ARG A 168 -14.41 6.77 -5.75
CA ARG A 168 -14.16 6.88 -7.19
C ARG A 168 -13.79 5.51 -7.74
N MET A 169 -14.57 5.04 -8.69
CA MET A 169 -14.29 3.82 -9.43
C MET A 169 -13.70 4.16 -10.80
N TYR A 170 -12.63 3.48 -11.14
CA TYR A 170 -11.96 3.55 -12.44
C TYR A 170 -12.14 2.21 -13.12
N THR A 171 -12.69 2.22 -14.32
CA THR A 171 -13.01 1.02 -15.08
C THR A 171 -12.74 1.23 -16.57
N THR A 172 -12.80 0.15 -17.35
CA THR A 172 -12.73 0.18 -18.81
C THR A 172 -14.14 0.30 -19.40
N ASP A 173 -14.25 0.77 -20.64
CA ASP A 173 -15.55 0.99 -21.30
C ASP A 173 -16.37 -0.30 -21.39
N ASP A 174 -15.73 -1.43 -21.69
CA ASP A 174 -16.38 -2.75 -21.76
C ASP A 174 -16.96 -3.21 -20.40
N VAL A 175 -16.26 -2.89 -19.31
CA VAL A 175 -16.76 -3.17 -17.95
C VAL A 175 -17.93 -2.25 -17.62
N MET A 176 -17.87 -0.97 -18.01
CA MET A 176 -18.94 0.00 -17.81
C MET A 176 -20.22 -0.41 -18.53
N GLU A 177 -20.13 -0.82 -19.81
CA GLU A 177 -21.26 -1.30 -20.62
C GLU A 177 -21.95 -2.52 -19.96
N ARG A 178 -21.17 -3.54 -19.56
CA ARG A 178 -21.68 -4.73 -18.89
C ARG A 178 -22.28 -4.45 -17.52
N MET A 179 -21.78 -3.45 -16.81
CA MET A 179 -22.40 -2.99 -15.57
C MET A 179 -23.77 -2.38 -15.82
N ALA A 180 -23.89 -1.53 -16.85
CA ALA A 180 -25.16 -0.91 -17.23
C ALA A 180 -26.21 -1.97 -17.60
N GLU A 181 -25.82 -2.99 -18.36
CA GLU A 181 -26.72 -4.12 -18.74
C GLU A 181 -27.23 -4.94 -17.52
N ARG A 182 -26.44 -5.03 -16.44
CA ARG A 182 -26.84 -5.78 -15.23
C ARG A 182 -27.69 -4.97 -14.25
N LEU A 183 -27.66 -3.65 -14.35
CA LEU A 183 -28.39 -2.73 -13.48
C LEU A 183 -29.69 -2.21 -14.11
N GLY A 184 -29.87 -2.35 -15.44
CA GLY A 184 -31.08 -2.01 -16.19
C GLY A 184 -32.02 -3.19 -16.33
#